data_82f558f66297763084b9f2a3774d7c6f
#
_entry.id   82f558f66297763084b9f2a3774d7c6f
#
_cell.length_a   1.000
_cell.length_b   1.000
_cell.length_c   1.000
_cell.angle_alpha   90.00
_cell.angle_beta   90.00
_cell.angle_gamma   90.00
#
_symmetry.space_group_name_H-M   'P 1'
#
loop_
_entity.id
_entity.type
_entity.pdbx_description
1 polymer ?
#
loop_
_entity_poly.entity_id
_entity_poly.type
_entity_poly.pdbx_seq_one_letter_code
_entity_poly.pdbx_strand_id
1 'polypeptide(L)'
;MTGVQTCALPILARIAGQKFSETWGQQFIVDNRPGASGLIGTEVAAKAAPDGHTLLLATTAPNSVAPSIYSKIPFDPVKDFASISLIATTCYVLSVHPAMPVTSARELVALAKARPGQMTFSSPGAGTPNHLSGEMLKMLTGVDIDRKSTRLNSSHIPLSRMPSSA
;
A
#
# COMPACT_ATOMS: atom_id res chain seq x y z
N MET A 1 -5.92 -17.85 5.36
CA MET A 1 -5.01 -16.88 4.71
C MET A 1 -5.35 -15.49 5.19
N THR A 2 -4.44 -14.85 5.89
CA THR A 2 -4.65 -13.51 6.45
C THR A 2 -3.98 -12.50 5.52
N GLY A 3 -4.75 -11.71 4.79
CA GLY A 3 -4.26 -10.75 3.82
C GLY A 3 -4.30 -9.32 4.34
N VAL A 4 -3.26 -8.55 4.08
CA VAL A 4 -3.10 -7.15 4.46
C VAL A 4 -3.25 -6.22 3.27
N GLN A 5 -3.76 -5.08 3.53
CA GLN A 5 -4.38 -4.07 2.70
C GLN A 5 -3.51 -3.27 1.75
N THR A 6 -3.96 -3.24 0.57
CA THR A 6 -4.21 -2.10 -0.34
C THR A 6 -5.31 -2.54 -1.29
N CYS A 7 -5.98 -1.69 -2.06
CA CYS A 7 -7.11 -2.11 -2.91
C CYS A 7 -6.77 -3.27 -3.87
N ALA A 8 -5.52 -3.45 -4.26
CA ALA A 8 -5.07 -4.55 -5.12
C ALA A 8 -4.74 -5.83 -4.33
N LEU A 9 -4.26 -5.74 -3.10
CA LEU A 9 -3.84 -6.90 -2.31
C LEU A 9 -4.99 -7.85 -1.95
N PRO A 10 -6.16 -7.38 -1.50
CA PRO A 10 -7.30 -8.26 -1.25
C PRO A 10 -7.76 -9.02 -2.49
N ILE A 11 -7.67 -8.40 -3.67
CA ILE A 11 -8.00 -9.06 -4.94
C ILE A 11 -6.98 -10.15 -5.24
N LEU A 12 -5.69 -9.82 -5.17
CA LEU A 12 -4.60 -10.77 -5.39
C LEU A 12 -4.65 -11.92 -4.39
N ALA A 13 -4.91 -11.63 -3.11
CA ALA A 13 -5.07 -12.65 -2.07
C ALA A 13 -6.23 -13.60 -2.36
N ARG A 14 -7.37 -13.08 -2.85
CA ARG A 14 -8.53 -13.93 -3.23
C ARG A 14 -8.22 -14.81 -4.43
N ILE A 15 -7.57 -14.28 -5.46
CA ILE A 15 -7.16 -15.04 -6.64
C ILE A 15 -6.20 -16.17 -6.22
N ALA A 16 -5.18 -15.87 -5.43
CA ALA A 16 -4.24 -16.87 -4.93
C ALA A 16 -4.94 -17.89 -4.03
N GLY A 17 -5.78 -17.43 -3.09
CA GLY A 17 -6.53 -18.30 -2.17
C GLY A 17 -7.50 -19.23 -2.88
N GLN A 18 -8.18 -18.75 -3.92
CA GLN A 18 -9.02 -19.60 -4.77
C GLN A 18 -8.17 -20.69 -5.43
N LYS A 19 -7.03 -20.32 -6.02
CA LYS A 19 -6.16 -21.28 -6.71
C LYS A 19 -5.58 -22.33 -5.75
N PHE A 20 -5.20 -21.91 -4.55
CA PHE A 20 -4.76 -22.83 -3.50
C PHE A 20 -5.88 -23.77 -3.06
N SER A 21 -7.11 -23.25 -2.92
CA SER A 21 -8.27 -24.08 -2.56
C SER A 21 -8.56 -25.14 -3.61
N GLU A 22 -8.48 -24.80 -4.90
CA GLU A 22 -8.63 -25.73 -6.01
C GLU A 22 -7.54 -26.82 -6.02
N THR A 23 -6.30 -26.42 -5.72
CA THR A 23 -5.14 -27.34 -5.80
C THR A 23 -5.06 -28.27 -4.60
N TRP A 24 -5.37 -27.79 -3.40
CA TRP A 24 -5.19 -28.55 -2.17
C TRP A 24 -6.48 -29.08 -1.54
N GLY A 25 -7.63 -28.76 -2.15
CA GLY A 25 -8.93 -29.20 -1.65
C GLY A 25 -9.31 -28.62 -0.28
N GLN A 26 -8.62 -27.57 0.18
CA GLN A 26 -8.83 -26.91 1.46
C GLN A 26 -9.29 -25.46 1.26
N GLN A 27 -10.25 -25.01 2.05
CA GLN A 27 -10.75 -23.66 1.95
C GLN A 27 -9.74 -22.63 2.48
N PHE A 28 -9.40 -21.63 1.66
CA PHE A 28 -8.59 -20.49 2.04
C PHE A 28 -9.46 -19.26 2.33
N ILE A 29 -9.41 -18.76 3.56
CA ILE A 29 -10.14 -17.58 4.01
C ILE A 29 -9.22 -16.38 3.97
N VAL A 30 -9.59 -15.32 3.25
CA VAL A 30 -8.85 -14.06 3.20
C VAL A 30 -9.36 -13.14 4.29
N ASP A 31 -8.56 -12.91 5.32
CA ASP A 31 -8.82 -11.96 6.39
C ASP A 31 -8.07 -10.65 6.13
N ASN A 32 -8.80 -9.56 5.99
CA ASN A 32 -8.24 -8.24 5.74
C ASN A 32 -8.13 -7.46 7.05
N ARG A 33 -6.92 -7.18 7.50
CA ARG A 33 -6.61 -6.41 8.71
C ARG A 33 -6.04 -5.04 8.34
N PRO A 34 -6.89 -4.01 8.21
CA PRO A 34 -6.46 -2.67 7.84
C PRO A 34 -5.76 -1.93 8.97
N GLY A 35 -4.92 -0.96 8.59
CA GLY A 35 -4.38 0.04 9.51
C GLY A 35 -2.87 0.13 9.54
N ALA A 36 -2.37 1.31 9.93
CA ALA A 36 -0.96 1.64 10.11
C ALA A 36 -0.05 1.18 8.95
N SER A 37 -0.45 1.43 7.71
CA SER A 37 0.29 1.02 6.49
C SER A 37 0.55 -0.49 6.40
N GLY A 38 -0.31 -1.32 7.02
CA GLY A 38 -0.20 -2.78 7.02
C GLY A 38 0.46 -3.38 8.27
N LEU A 39 0.95 -2.56 9.20
CA LEU A 39 1.59 -3.05 10.42
C LEU A 39 0.66 -3.93 11.26
N ILE A 40 -0.63 -3.57 11.38
CA ILE A 40 -1.60 -4.34 12.17
C ILE A 40 -1.75 -5.77 11.65
N GLY A 41 -1.94 -5.94 10.34
CA GLY A 41 -2.08 -7.26 9.76
C GLY A 41 -0.79 -8.08 9.81
N THR A 42 0.36 -7.43 9.65
CA THR A 42 1.67 -8.08 9.76
C THR A 42 1.92 -8.55 11.20
N GLU A 43 1.57 -7.75 12.21
CA GLU A 43 1.66 -8.14 13.62
C GLU A 43 0.78 -9.35 13.94
N VAL A 44 -0.46 -9.37 13.45
CA VAL A 44 -1.37 -10.52 13.64
C VAL A 44 -0.77 -11.79 13.03
N ALA A 45 -0.19 -11.69 11.84
CA ALA A 45 0.45 -12.84 11.20
C ALA A 45 1.72 -13.30 11.93
N ALA A 46 2.54 -12.37 12.43
CA ALA A 46 3.74 -12.69 13.22
C ALA A 46 3.43 -13.43 14.53
N LYS A 47 2.26 -13.14 15.13
CA LYS A 47 1.80 -13.78 16.38
C LYS A 47 0.99 -15.06 16.16
N ALA A 48 0.73 -15.42 14.91
CA ALA A 48 0.03 -16.67 14.60
C ALA A 48 0.90 -17.91 14.90
N ALA A 49 0.26 -19.06 15.09
CA ALA A 49 0.99 -20.31 15.25
C ALA A 49 1.85 -20.61 14.00
N PRO A 50 3.11 -21.03 14.16
CA PRO A 50 4.01 -21.30 13.04
C PRO A 50 3.77 -22.71 12.44
N ASP A 51 2.51 -23.05 12.22
CA ASP A 51 2.04 -24.36 11.75
C ASP A 51 1.80 -24.42 10.23
N GLY A 52 2.08 -23.31 9.52
CA GLY A 52 1.86 -23.20 8.08
C GLY A 52 0.43 -22.90 7.65
N HIS A 53 -0.53 -22.83 8.57
CA HIS A 53 -1.94 -22.53 8.25
C HIS A 53 -2.22 -21.04 8.11
N THR A 54 -1.33 -20.17 8.59
CA THR A 54 -1.45 -18.72 8.44
C THR A 54 -0.41 -18.18 7.45
N LEU A 55 -0.88 -17.61 6.35
CA LEU A 55 -0.04 -17.01 5.33
C LEU A 55 -0.21 -15.49 5.31
N LEU A 56 0.90 -14.76 5.26
CA LEU A 56 0.91 -13.31 5.09
C LEU A 56 1.16 -12.94 3.63
N LEU A 57 0.26 -12.18 3.03
CA LEU A 57 0.56 -11.45 1.80
C LEU A 57 1.33 -10.18 2.17
N ALA A 58 2.64 -10.29 2.20
CA ALA A 58 3.55 -9.25 2.66
C ALA A 58 3.65 -8.08 1.66
N THR A 59 3.90 -6.88 2.18
CA THR A 59 4.18 -5.68 1.40
C THR A 59 5.44 -4.99 1.88
N THR A 60 5.98 -4.08 1.06
CA THR A 60 7.22 -3.36 1.36
C THR A 60 7.11 -2.50 2.63
N ALA A 61 5.98 -1.83 2.85
CA ALA A 61 5.85 -0.87 3.94
C ALA A 61 6.10 -1.48 5.32
N PRO A 62 5.38 -2.51 5.79
CA PRO A 62 5.60 -3.09 7.12
C PRO A 62 6.87 -3.92 7.20
N ASN A 63 7.29 -4.59 6.13
CA ASN A 63 8.36 -5.59 6.20
C ASN A 63 9.76 -5.03 5.90
N SER A 64 9.86 -3.96 5.09
CA SER A 64 11.16 -3.41 4.70
C SER A 64 11.38 -1.98 5.18
N VAL A 65 10.33 -1.15 5.20
CA VAL A 65 10.47 0.28 5.50
C VAL A 65 10.21 0.60 6.96
N ALA A 66 9.23 -0.06 7.58
CA ALA A 66 8.85 0.22 8.97
C ALA A 66 10.01 0.10 9.98
N PRO A 67 10.94 -0.88 9.87
CA PRO A 67 12.10 -0.96 10.76
C PRO A 67 12.99 0.28 10.75
N SER A 68 13.01 1.01 9.63
CA SER A 68 13.84 2.22 9.47
C SER A 68 13.11 3.51 9.88
N ILE A 69 11.76 3.49 9.93
CA ILE A 69 10.96 4.68 10.22
C ILE A 69 10.46 4.71 11.67
N TYR A 70 10.11 3.54 12.22
CA TYR A 70 9.55 3.45 13.57
C TYR A 70 10.62 2.97 14.55
N SER A 71 10.70 3.64 15.68
CA SER A 71 11.63 3.26 16.77
C SER A 71 11.29 1.93 17.42
N LYS A 72 10.04 1.49 17.31
CA LYS A 72 9.55 0.21 17.84
C LYS A 72 8.45 -0.34 16.95
N ILE A 73 8.65 -1.57 16.48
CA ILE A 73 7.63 -2.37 15.80
C ILE A 73 7.39 -3.65 16.59
N PRO A 74 6.16 -4.21 16.59
CA PRO A 74 5.79 -5.35 17.44
C PRO A 74 6.17 -6.72 16.88
N PHE A 75 7.01 -6.78 15.86
CA PHE A 75 7.50 -8.01 15.21
C PHE A 75 8.88 -7.78 14.56
N ASP A 76 9.60 -8.85 14.30
CA ASP A 76 10.86 -8.84 13.53
C ASP A 76 10.56 -9.32 12.10
N PRO A 77 10.68 -8.47 11.07
CA PRO A 77 10.31 -8.84 9.69
C PRO A 77 11.20 -9.92 9.08
N VAL A 78 12.33 -10.22 9.70
CA VAL A 78 13.28 -11.25 9.21
C VAL A 78 13.12 -12.56 9.98
N LYS A 79 12.95 -12.49 11.30
CA LYS A 79 12.94 -13.67 12.16
C LYS A 79 11.55 -14.30 12.34
N ASP A 80 10.50 -13.46 12.31
CA ASP A 80 9.14 -13.92 12.60
C ASP A 80 8.42 -14.47 11.36
N PHE A 81 9.08 -14.47 10.20
CA PHE A 81 8.48 -14.93 8.94
C PHE A 81 9.42 -15.84 8.14
N ALA A 82 8.85 -16.92 7.61
CA ALA A 82 9.48 -17.75 6.59
C ALA A 82 9.01 -17.27 5.20
N SER A 83 9.93 -16.75 4.39
CA SER A 83 9.62 -16.30 3.03
C SER A 83 9.35 -17.50 2.12
N ILE A 84 8.22 -17.44 1.38
CA ILE A 84 7.81 -18.52 0.49
C ILE A 84 8.13 -18.15 -0.97
N SER A 85 7.54 -17.08 -1.49
CA SER A 85 7.69 -16.68 -2.89
C SER A 85 7.26 -15.23 -3.13
N LEU A 86 7.80 -14.63 -4.19
CA LEU A 86 7.32 -13.38 -4.75
C LEU A 86 6.08 -13.67 -5.62
N ILE A 87 4.91 -13.18 -5.20
CA ILE A 87 3.65 -13.43 -5.91
C ILE A 87 3.47 -12.48 -7.08
N ALA A 88 3.78 -11.20 -6.90
CA ALA A 88 3.60 -10.18 -7.93
C ALA A 88 4.51 -8.97 -7.68
N THR A 89 4.81 -8.28 -8.76
CA THR A 89 5.43 -6.95 -8.76
C THR A 89 4.45 -5.92 -9.30
N THR A 90 4.58 -4.66 -8.87
CA THR A 90 3.76 -3.55 -9.35
C THR A 90 4.62 -2.35 -9.65
N CYS A 91 4.21 -1.56 -10.63
CA CYS A 91 4.80 -0.25 -10.91
C CYS A 91 3.92 0.85 -10.32
N TYR A 92 4.54 1.98 -10.03
CA TYR A 92 3.85 3.18 -9.56
C TYR A 92 3.78 4.19 -10.69
N VAL A 93 2.64 4.85 -10.81
CA VAL A 93 2.38 5.85 -11.84
C VAL A 93 2.20 7.20 -11.15
N LEU A 94 2.89 8.22 -11.66
CA LEU A 94 2.65 9.60 -11.28
C LEU A 94 1.44 10.11 -12.07
N SER A 95 0.37 10.46 -11.37
CA SER A 95 -0.83 11.02 -11.96
C SER A 95 -1.16 12.37 -11.35
N VAL A 96 -1.72 13.25 -12.15
CA VAL A 96 -2.17 14.59 -11.74
C VAL A 96 -3.63 14.78 -12.12
N HIS A 97 -4.29 15.74 -11.48
CA HIS A 97 -5.67 16.08 -11.82
C HIS A 97 -5.73 16.64 -13.27
N PRO A 98 -6.73 16.29 -14.09
CA PRO A 98 -6.84 16.76 -15.48
C PRO A 98 -6.86 18.27 -15.66
N ALA A 99 -7.35 19.03 -14.67
CA ALA A 99 -7.32 20.50 -14.70
C ALA A 99 -5.92 21.09 -14.47
N MET A 100 -4.91 20.29 -14.18
CA MET A 100 -3.55 20.75 -14.01
C MET A 100 -2.92 20.99 -15.40
N PRO A 101 -2.36 22.19 -15.69
CA PRO A 101 -1.83 22.51 -16.99
C PRO A 101 -0.40 21.94 -17.17
N VAL A 102 -0.26 20.63 -17.02
CA VAL A 102 1.02 19.91 -17.17
C VAL A 102 0.81 18.60 -17.91
N THR A 103 1.71 18.27 -18.81
CA THR A 103 1.67 17.04 -19.62
C THR A 103 2.89 16.15 -19.40
N SER A 104 3.87 16.63 -18.63
CA SER A 104 5.11 15.91 -18.33
C SER A 104 5.55 16.11 -16.89
N ALA A 105 6.36 15.18 -16.38
CA ALA A 105 6.96 15.29 -15.05
C ALA A 105 7.86 16.54 -14.93
N ARG A 106 8.52 16.95 -16.02
CA ARG A 106 9.34 18.16 -16.05
C ARG A 106 8.50 19.42 -15.84
N GLU A 107 7.36 19.51 -16.50
CA GLU A 107 6.43 20.63 -16.34
C GLU A 107 5.81 20.65 -14.94
N LEU A 108 5.51 19.47 -14.37
CA LEU A 108 5.04 19.37 -12.99
C LEU A 108 6.08 19.91 -12.00
N VAL A 109 7.34 19.54 -12.15
CA VAL A 109 8.43 20.05 -11.31
C VAL A 109 8.60 21.57 -11.47
N ALA A 110 8.53 22.08 -12.71
CA ALA A 110 8.61 23.52 -12.96
C ALA A 110 7.44 24.28 -12.29
N LEU A 111 6.22 23.75 -12.41
CA LEU A 111 5.04 24.33 -11.78
C LEU A 111 5.14 24.30 -10.25
N ALA A 112 5.63 23.19 -9.67
CA ALA A 112 5.82 23.07 -8.23
C ALA A 112 6.86 24.06 -7.70
N LYS A 113 7.94 24.29 -8.43
CA LYS A 113 8.95 25.32 -8.09
C LYS A 113 8.39 26.75 -8.19
N ALA A 114 7.50 27.01 -9.14
CA ALA A 114 6.86 28.31 -9.29
C ALA A 114 5.79 28.59 -8.21
N ARG A 115 5.32 27.55 -7.51
CA ARG A 115 4.25 27.64 -6.49
C ARG A 115 4.60 26.83 -5.25
N PRO A 116 5.64 27.21 -4.49
CA PRO A 116 6.10 26.47 -3.32
C PRO A 116 4.99 26.38 -2.26
N GLY A 117 4.83 25.23 -1.61
CA GLY A 117 3.85 24.96 -0.58
C GLY A 117 2.38 24.90 -1.03
N GLN A 118 2.07 25.18 -2.32
CA GLN A 118 0.68 25.19 -2.82
C GLN A 118 0.23 23.84 -3.36
N MET A 119 1.17 22.99 -3.69
CA MET A 119 0.87 21.66 -4.22
C MET A 119 0.95 20.60 -3.15
N THR A 120 0.10 19.59 -3.26
CA THR A 120 0.07 18.47 -2.34
C THR A 120 0.06 17.15 -3.10
N PHE A 121 0.71 16.13 -2.54
CA PHE A 121 0.59 14.78 -3.06
C PHE A 121 -0.11 13.85 -2.07
N SER A 122 -0.76 12.83 -2.60
CA SER A 122 -1.55 11.88 -1.82
C SER A 122 -0.79 10.58 -1.63
N SER A 123 -0.82 10.04 -0.41
CA SER A 123 -0.30 8.70 -0.13
C SER A 123 -1.17 7.94 0.87
N PRO A 124 -1.22 6.59 0.80
CA PRO A 124 -2.03 5.77 1.71
C PRO A 124 -1.53 5.78 3.16
N GLY A 125 -0.29 6.18 3.39
CA GLY A 125 0.29 6.23 4.73
C GLY A 125 1.81 6.41 4.72
N ALA A 126 2.37 6.64 5.91
CA ALA A 126 3.82 6.75 6.07
C ALA A 126 4.53 5.45 5.71
N GLY A 127 5.70 5.53 5.09
CA GLY A 127 6.51 4.38 4.69
C GLY A 127 6.00 3.61 3.48
N THR A 128 4.84 3.98 2.91
CA THR A 128 4.38 3.35 1.67
C THR A 128 5.24 3.80 0.48
N PRO A 129 5.37 2.98 -0.57
CA PRO A 129 6.13 3.36 -1.76
C PRO A 129 5.67 4.69 -2.38
N ASN A 130 4.38 4.99 -2.37
CA ASN A 130 3.84 6.27 -2.81
C ASN A 130 4.39 7.45 -1.99
N HIS A 131 4.47 7.28 -0.65
CA HIS A 131 5.06 8.27 0.23
C HIS A 131 6.55 8.47 -0.09
N LEU A 132 7.31 7.37 -0.14
CA LEU A 132 8.74 7.42 -0.44
C LEU A 132 9.04 8.02 -1.81
N SER A 133 8.24 7.71 -2.83
CA SER A 133 8.37 8.31 -4.17
C SER A 133 8.13 9.82 -4.14
N GLY A 134 7.15 10.30 -3.38
CA GLY A 134 6.90 11.73 -3.20
C GLY A 134 8.04 12.45 -2.48
N GLU A 135 8.55 11.88 -1.40
CA GLU A 135 9.70 12.44 -0.66
C GLU A 135 10.99 12.39 -1.51
N MET A 136 11.20 11.33 -2.28
CA MET A 136 12.30 11.23 -3.22
C MET A 136 12.21 12.29 -4.33
N LEU A 137 11.02 12.55 -4.85
CA LEU A 137 10.81 13.65 -5.81
C LEU A 137 11.20 15.00 -5.20
N LYS A 138 10.76 15.29 -3.96
CA LYS A 138 11.16 16.51 -3.24
C LYS A 138 12.68 16.62 -3.11
N MET A 139 13.32 15.56 -2.65
CA MET A 139 14.76 15.53 -2.43
C MET A 139 15.56 15.74 -3.73
N LEU A 140 15.17 15.06 -4.81
CA LEU A 140 15.89 15.14 -6.10
C LEU A 140 15.66 16.44 -6.87
N THR A 141 14.50 17.08 -6.69
CA THR A 141 14.12 18.25 -7.49
C THR A 141 14.11 19.56 -6.71
N GLY A 142 14.15 19.49 -5.38
CA GLY A 142 14.05 20.66 -4.50
C GLY A 142 12.68 21.32 -4.51
N VAL A 143 11.61 20.62 -4.90
CA VAL A 143 10.24 21.16 -4.87
C VAL A 143 9.69 21.14 -3.44
N ASP A 144 8.92 22.16 -3.11
CA ASP A 144 8.18 22.25 -1.86
C ASP A 144 6.72 21.84 -2.11
N ILE A 145 6.42 20.57 -1.79
CA ILE A 145 5.09 19.97 -1.89
C ILE A 145 4.76 19.23 -0.60
N ASP A 146 3.54 19.40 -0.12
CA ASP A 146 3.08 18.76 1.11
C ASP A 146 2.43 17.40 0.87
N ARG A 147 2.58 16.50 1.85
CA ARG A 147 1.90 15.21 1.84
C ARG A 147 0.53 15.31 2.51
N LYS A 148 -0.52 14.99 1.77
CA LYS A 148 -1.83 14.68 2.35
C LYS A 148 -2.00 13.17 2.48
N SER A 149 -2.22 12.70 3.71
CA SER A 149 -2.59 11.31 3.94
C SER A 149 -4.04 11.13 3.50
N THR A 150 -4.26 10.37 2.43
CA THR A 150 -5.59 9.84 2.15
C THR A 150 -5.84 8.69 3.13
N ARG A 151 -6.50 8.98 4.25
CA ARG A 151 -7.24 7.93 4.94
C ARG A 151 -8.39 7.55 4.00
N LEU A 152 -8.20 6.49 3.24
CA LEU A 152 -9.33 5.74 2.70
C LEU A 152 -10.08 5.18 3.91
N ASN A 153 -11.01 5.97 4.43
CA ASN A 153 -12.08 5.45 5.25
C ASN A 153 -12.88 4.53 4.32
N SER A 154 -12.56 3.25 4.34
CA SER A 154 -13.30 2.21 3.62
C SER A 154 -14.75 2.06 4.09
N SER A 155 -15.17 2.87 5.08
CA SER A 155 -16.54 2.89 5.62
C SER A 155 -17.48 3.90 4.97
N HIS A 156 -17.03 4.74 4.04
CA HIS A 156 -17.86 5.79 3.45
C HIS A 156 -17.64 6.01 1.94
N ILE A 157 -17.63 4.95 1.14
CA ILE A 157 -18.09 5.08 -0.24
C ILE A 157 -19.52 4.51 -0.24
N PRO A 158 -20.57 5.35 -0.24
CA PRO A 158 -21.89 4.85 -0.52
C PRO A 158 -21.86 4.28 -1.92
N LEU A 159 -22.25 3.03 -2.09
CA LEU A 159 -22.44 2.36 -3.37
C LEU A 159 -23.47 3.07 -4.29
N SER A 160 -24.05 4.18 -3.83
CA SER A 160 -25.07 4.97 -4.52
C SER A 160 -24.53 6.00 -5.52
N ARG A 161 -23.21 6.06 -5.80
CA ARG A 161 -22.63 7.01 -6.78
C ARG A 161 -21.91 6.36 -7.95
N MET A 162 -22.24 5.15 -8.31
CA MET A 162 -21.96 4.69 -9.67
C MET A 162 -23.11 5.18 -10.57
N PRO A 163 -22.84 5.99 -11.61
CA PRO A 163 -23.86 6.27 -12.61
C PRO A 163 -24.23 4.93 -13.22
N SER A 164 -25.51 4.59 -13.15
CA SER A 164 -26.07 3.50 -13.95
C SER A 164 -25.80 3.84 -15.40
N SER A 165 -24.92 3.08 -16.05
CA SER A 165 -24.75 3.13 -17.49
C SER A 165 -26.08 2.71 -18.12
N ALA A 166 -26.78 3.68 -18.74
CA ALA A 166 -27.80 3.40 -19.73
C ALA A 166 -27.14 2.82 -20.98
#